data_aa0f7ce4e004bfaa31b222db65c25bcc
#
_entry.id   aa0f7ce4e004bfaa31b222db65c25bcc
#
_cell.length_a   1.000
_cell.length_b   1.000
_cell.length_c   1.000
_cell.angle_alpha   90.00
_cell.angle_beta   90.00
_cell.angle_gamma   90.00
#
_symmetry.space_group_name_H-M   'P 1'
#
loop_
_entity.id
_entity.type
_entity.pdbx_description
1 polymer ?
#
loop_
_entity_poly.entity_id
_entity_poly.type
_entity_poly.pdbx_seq_one_letter_code
_entity_poly.pdbx_strand_id
1 'polypeptide(L)'
;MNKHLTNVEGMSNLIMLIMLHIFYFTFYIYIINRAEIYISIPLFVLASFIHQKFLAELLHEGCHFHLQKNKSMNEFISNFFVGLFFFVTVKNYRKKHFKHHEFETFFKDDDPETAPLKIFDKKEFWKNIFFDLTGINGIKFLINYTSGDSEKLKFKIDIVFFIFLLIQLSIFISSIIYEFYVFYLIYYFGLGTFYHLQLRFRILCQHVFLNKNQKINYNKTTSRTIKGGILEKLFFTSDITAFHDIHHDHPQYPFRKCRKIFLEKKPSNEKNIFSKTRSDIILNYYKSLA
;
A
#
# COMPACT_ATOMS: atom_id res chain seq x y z
N MET A 1 -7.63 2.50 23.70
CA MET A 1 -8.17 1.25 23.07
C MET A 1 -9.05 1.64 21.90
N ASN A 2 -8.97 0.95 20.76
CA ASN A 2 -9.89 1.17 19.66
C ASN A 2 -11.28 0.64 20.04
N LYS A 3 -12.27 1.54 20.10
CA LYS A 3 -13.66 1.20 20.49
C LYS A 3 -14.41 0.40 19.41
N HIS A 4 -13.95 0.47 18.15
CA HIS A 4 -14.60 -0.15 16.99
C HIS A 4 -14.01 -1.51 16.61
N LEU A 5 -12.92 -1.92 17.24
CA LEU A 5 -12.28 -3.21 17.04
C LEU A 5 -12.54 -4.12 18.24
N THR A 6 -13.05 -5.31 17.99
CA THR A 6 -13.21 -6.35 19.01
C THR A 6 -11.90 -7.13 19.25
N ASN A 7 -11.78 -7.82 20.38
CA ASN A 7 -10.63 -8.70 20.61
C ASN A 7 -10.56 -9.85 19.60
N VAL A 8 -11.72 -10.37 19.19
CA VAL A 8 -11.82 -11.45 18.18
C VAL A 8 -11.32 -10.96 16.81
N GLU A 9 -11.70 -9.75 16.39
CA GLU A 9 -11.20 -9.17 15.15
C GLU A 9 -9.70 -8.91 15.19
N GLY A 10 -9.17 -8.41 16.34
CA GLY A 10 -7.73 -8.24 16.52
C GLY A 10 -6.97 -9.57 16.43
N MET A 11 -7.49 -10.62 17.07
CA MET A 11 -6.90 -11.96 16.95
C MET A 11 -6.96 -12.49 15.51
N SER A 12 -8.10 -12.31 14.82
CA SER A 12 -8.24 -12.69 13.42
C SER A 12 -7.26 -11.96 12.49
N ASN A 13 -6.98 -10.67 12.74
CA ASN A 13 -5.99 -9.90 11.98
C ASN A 13 -4.57 -10.44 12.22
N LEU A 14 -4.24 -10.79 13.47
CA LEU A 14 -2.95 -11.39 13.80
C LEU A 14 -2.77 -12.77 13.12
N ILE A 15 -3.78 -13.63 13.18
CA ILE A 15 -3.76 -14.93 12.49
C ILE A 15 -3.58 -14.73 10.99
N MET A 16 -4.33 -13.81 10.38
CA MET A 16 -4.20 -13.50 8.94
C MET A 16 -2.78 -13.05 8.59
N LEU A 17 -2.15 -12.19 9.39
CA LEU A 17 -0.78 -11.73 9.20
C LEU A 17 0.23 -12.87 9.33
N ILE A 18 0.10 -13.70 10.37
CA ILE A 18 0.96 -14.88 10.58
C ILE A 18 0.83 -15.84 9.40
N MET A 19 -0.39 -16.16 8.97
CA MET A 19 -0.63 -17.05 7.83
C MET A 19 -0.04 -16.48 6.54
N LEU A 20 -0.12 -15.18 6.32
CA LEU A 20 0.50 -14.53 5.16
C LEU A 20 2.02 -14.74 5.15
N HIS A 21 2.69 -14.55 6.29
CA HIS A 21 4.14 -14.78 6.41
C HIS A 21 4.50 -16.25 6.26
N ILE A 22 3.78 -17.16 6.95
CA ILE A 22 4.01 -18.60 6.85
C ILE A 22 3.88 -19.05 5.39
N PHE A 23 2.78 -18.66 4.71
CA PHE A 23 2.56 -19.02 3.31
C PHE A 23 3.69 -18.49 2.43
N TYR A 24 4.07 -17.22 2.57
CA TYR A 24 5.15 -16.61 1.78
C TYR A 24 6.48 -17.32 1.99
N PHE A 25 6.91 -17.51 3.25
CA PHE A 25 8.21 -18.13 3.54
C PHE A 25 8.25 -19.62 3.20
N THR A 26 7.16 -20.36 3.45
CA THR A 26 7.07 -21.79 3.05
C THR A 26 7.14 -21.92 1.53
N PHE A 27 6.40 -21.09 0.80
CA PHE A 27 6.42 -21.09 -0.66
C PHE A 27 7.80 -20.71 -1.20
N TYR A 28 8.46 -19.73 -0.59
CA TYR A 28 9.83 -19.32 -0.90
C TYR A 28 10.83 -20.48 -0.73
N ILE A 29 10.81 -21.15 0.43
CA ILE A 29 11.68 -22.30 0.71
C ILE A 29 11.41 -23.43 -0.29
N TYR A 30 10.14 -23.67 -0.61
CA TYR A 30 9.77 -24.70 -1.59
C TYR A 30 10.34 -24.39 -2.98
N ILE A 31 10.19 -23.15 -3.46
CA ILE A 31 10.69 -22.72 -4.78
C ILE A 31 12.22 -22.90 -4.86
N ILE A 32 12.96 -22.42 -3.88
CA ILE A 32 14.43 -22.51 -3.90
C ILE A 32 14.92 -23.96 -3.96
N ASN A 33 14.26 -24.87 -3.25
CA ASN A 33 14.72 -26.25 -3.14
C ASN A 33 14.23 -27.19 -4.25
N ARG A 34 13.24 -26.76 -5.06
CA ARG A 34 12.54 -27.68 -5.98
C ARG A 34 12.43 -27.21 -7.41
N ALA A 35 12.63 -25.93 -7.68
CA ALA A 35 12.45 -25.38 -9.01
C ALA A 35 13.79 -24.91 -9.61
N GLU A 36 13.92 -25.08 -10.91
CA GLU A 36 15.03 -24.51 -11.67
C GLU A 36 15.05 -22.98 -11.55
N ILE A 37 16.21 -22.35 -11.60
CA ILE A 37 16.38 -20.91 -11.33
C ILE A 37 15.50 -20.03 -12.23
N TYR A 38 15.33 -20.40 -13.51
CA TYR A 38 14.49 -19.67 -14.48
C TYR A 38 12.99 -19.75 -14.19
N ILE A 39 12.55 -20.74 -13.39
CA ILE A 39 11.17 -20.85 -12.88
C ILE A 39 11.07 -20.19 -11.51
N SER A 40 12.10 -20.36 -10.66
CA SER A 40 12.14 -19.84 -9.30
C SER A 40 12.04 -18.34 -9.26
N ILE A 41 12.78 -17.61 -10.10
CA ILE A 41 12.82 -16.15 -10.11
C ILE A 41 11.43 -15.54 -10.43
N PRO A 42 10.74 -15.88 -11.54
CA PRO A 42 9.41 -15.34 -11.82
C PRO A 42 8.38 -15.64 -10.74
N LEU A 43 8.37 -16.86 -10.20
CA LEU A 43 7.45 -17.24 -9.13
C LEU A 43 7.74 -16.49 -7.83
N PHE A 44 9.01 -16.27 -7.51
CA PHE A 44 9.42 -15.49 -6.35
C PHE A 44 9.05 -14.01 -6.49
N VAL A 45 9.26 -13.41 -7.67
CA VAL A 45 8.83 -12.03 -7.96
C VAL A 45 7.32 -11.89 -7.75
N LEU A 46 6.53 -12.83 -8.29
CA LEU A 46 5.08 -12.82 -8.14
C LEU A 46 4.65 -12.97 -6.66
N ALA A 47 5.23 -13.93 -5.94
CA ALA A 47 4.92 -14.15 -4.53
C ALA A 47 5.33 -12.94 -3.67
N SER A 48 6.50 -12.35 -3.93
CA SER A 48 6.98 -11.15 -3.23
C SER A 48 6.06 -9.97 -3.46
N PHE A 49 5.63 -9.75 -4.69
CA PHE A 49 4.68 -8.69 -5.03
C PHE A 49 3.34 -8.84 -4.28
N ILE A 50 2.77 -10.06 -4.26
CA ILE A 50 1.53 -10.34 -3.53
C ILE A 50 1.72 -10.13 -2.04
N HIS A 51 2.82 -10.62 -1.47
CA HIS A 51 3.16 -10.42 -0.06
C HIS A 51 3.28 -8.94 0.30
N GLN A 52 4.06 -8.17 -0.46
CA GLN A 52 4.24 -6.72 -0.26
C GLN A 52 2.91 -5.97 -0.33
N LYS A 53 2.07 -6.29 -1.32
CA LYS A 53 0.76 -5.67 -1.48
C LYS A 53 -0.15 -5.91 -0.26
N PHE A 54 -0.22 -7.14 0.26
CA PHE A 54 -1.03 -7.43 1.45
C PHE A 54 -0.45 -6.80 2.71
N LEU A 55 0.87 -6.80 2.88
CA LEU A 55 1.52 -6.10 4.00
C LEU A 55 1.24 -4.60 3.97
N ALA A 56 1.26 -3.96 2.80
CA ALA A 56 0.95 -2.54 2.68
C ALA A 56 -0.49 -2.21 3.09
N GLU A 57 -1.45 -3.06 2.74
CA GLU A 57 -2.83 -2.92 3.19
C GLU A 57 -2.96 -3.11 4.72
N LEU A 58 -2.18 -4.01 5.30
CA LEU A 58 -2.12 -4.19 6.74
C LEU A 58 -1.40 -3.04 7.45
N LEU A 59 -0.37 -2.43 6.83
CA LEU A 59 0.25 -1.21 7.36
C LEU A 59 -0.76 -0.05 7.42
N HIS A 60 -1.61 0.06 6.40
CA HIS A 60 -2.71 1.03 6.36
C HIS A 60 -3.70 0.79 7.53
N GLU A 61 -4.15 -0.45 7.77
CA GLU A 61 -4.97 -0.76 8.94
C GLU A 61 -4.23 -0.49 10.27
N GLY A 62 -2.94 -0.80 10.32
CA GLY A 62 -2.08 -0.53 11.49
C GLY A 62 -1.96 0.94 11.82
N CYS A 63 -1.91 1.84 10.82
CA CYS A 63 -1.82 3.27 11.06
C CYS A 63 -3.11 3.84 11.66
N HIS A 64 -4.27 3.23 11.41
CA HIS A 64 -5.56 3.55 12.03
C HIS A 64 -5.82 2.81 13.35
N PHE A 65 -4.85 2.05 13.87
CA PHE A 65 -4.99 1.21 15.05
C PHE A 65 -6.04 0.09 14.89
N HIS A 66 -6.15 -0.48 13.69
CA HIS A 66 -7.14 -1.50 13.37
C HIS A 66 -6.58 -2.93 13.34
N LEU A 67 -5.25 -3.15 13.53
CA LEU A 67 -4.70 -4.50 13.63
C LEU A 67 -4.94 -5.11 15.01
N GLN A 68 -4.82 -4.30 16.08
CA GLN A 68 -5.04 -4.76 17.45
C GLN A 68 -5.80 -3.73 18.28
N LYS A 69 -6.63 -4.21 19.20
CA LYS A 69 -7.39 -3.35 20.13
C LYS A 69 -6.48 -2.60 21.09
N ASN A 70 -5.43 -3.25 21.57
CA ASN A 70 -4.39 -2.62 22.39
C ASN A 70 -3.46 -1.80 21.50
N LYS A 71 -3.30 -0.51 21.78
CA LYS A 71 -2.50 0.39 20.95
C LYS A 71 -1.02 0.01 20.91
N SER A 72 -0.41 -0.37 22.03
CA SER A 72 1.00 -0.75 22.08
C SER A 72 1.25 -2.03 21.28
N MET A 73 0.35 -3.01 21.37
CA MET A 73 0.41 -4.22 20.58
C MET A 73 0.21 -3.93 19.08
N ASN A 74 -0.72 -3.01 18.75
CA ASN A 74 -0.90 -2.55 17.36
C ASN A 74 0.37 -1.90 16.82
N GLU A 75 1.02 -1.00 17.57
CA GLU A 75 2.29 -0.38 17.18
C GLU A 75 3.39 -1.43 16.97
N PHE A 76 3.52 -2.37 17.91
CA PHE A 76 4.52 -3.44 17.84
C PHE A 76 4.32 -4.30 16.57
N ILE A 77 3.11 -4.82 16.37
CA ILE A 77 2.80 -5.67 15.21
C ILE A 77 2.95 -4.89 13.90
N SER A 78 2.41 -3.66 13.83
CA SER A 78 2.51 -2.84 12.62
C SER A 78 3.95 -2.48 12.26
N ASN A 79 4.82 -2.28 13.24
CA ASN A 79 6.24 -2.00 12.99
C ASN A 79 7.00 -3.27 12.60
N PHE A 80 7.01 -4.29 13.46
CA PHE A 80 7.96 -5.41 13.34
C PHE A 80 7.51 -6.52 12.41
N PHE A 81 6.20 -6.69 12.20
CA PHE A 81 5.66 -7.70 11.28
C PHE A 81 5.18 -7.12 9.94
N VAL A 82 5.15 -5.78 9.81
CA VAL A 82 4.70 -5.13 8.57
C VAL A 82 5.68 -4.06 8.12
N GLY A 83 5.86 -3.00 8.88
CA GLY A 83 6.65 -1.83 8.50
C GLY A 83 8.13 -2.12 8.27
N LEU A 84 8.70 -3.13 8.98
CA LEU A 84 10.06 -3.63 8.79
C LEU A 84 10.35 -4.00 7.32
N PHE A 85 9.39 -4.57 6.61
CA PHE A 85 9.54 -4.98 5.21
C PHE A 85 9.52 -3.81 4.21
N PHE A 86 9.09 -2.62 4.67
CA PHE A 86 9.05 -1.38 3.87
C PHE A 86 10.08 -0.35 4.31
N PHE A 87 10.85 -0.60 5.36
CA PHE A 87 11.68 0.42 6.03
C PHE A 87 10.87 1.65 6.48
N VAL A 88 9.60 1.46 6.83
CA VAL A 88 8.68 2.55 7.20
C VAL A 88 8.06 2.26 8.56
N THR A 89 8.32 3.13 9.55
CA THR A 89 7.62 3.00 10.85
C THR A 89 6.16 3.39 10.70
N VAL A 90 5.27 2.67 11.41
CA VAL A 90 3.84 2.98 11.36
C VAL A 90 3.53 4.40 11.82
N LYS A 91 4.35 4.96 12.70
CA LYS A 91 4.24 6.36 13.16
C LYS A 91 4.47 7.36 12.02
N ASN A 92 5.52 7.15 11.22
CA ASN A 92 5.83 8.02 10.07
C ASN A 92 4.80 7.85 8.97
N TYR A 93 4.36 6.62 8.71
CA TYR A 93 3.28 6.36 7.77
C TYR A 93 1.99 7.06 8.20
N ARG A 94 1.57 6.88 9.47
CA ARG A 94 0.37 7.51 10.04
C ARG A 94 0.36 9.01 9.91
N LYS A 95 1.49 9.68 10.20
CA LYS A 95 1.59 11.14 10.09
C LYS A 95 1.22 11.63 8.68
N LYS A 96 1.70 10.94 7.64
CA LYS A 96 1.44 11.31 6.26
C LYS A 96 0.04 10.88 5.80
N HIS A 97 -0.36 9.67 6.17
CA HIS A 97 -1.66 9.14 5.81
C HIS A 97 -2.82 9.92 6.45
N PHE A 98 -2.66 10.39 7.70
CA PHE A 98 -3.69 11.23 8.32
C PHE A 98 -3.79 12.62 7.67
N LYS A 99 -2.65 13.16 7.17
CA LYS A 99 -2.69 14.38 6.35
C LYS A 99 -3.45 14.15 5.05
N HIS A 100 -3.27 12.98 4.42
CA HIS A 100 -4.04 12.56 3.25
C HIS A 100 -5.55 12.45 3.54
N HIS A 101 -5.96 12.08 4.77
CA HIS A 101 -7.38 12.06 5.17
C HIS A 101 -8.01 13.44 5.33
N GLU A 102 -7.24 14.52 5.34
CA GLU A 102 -7.76 15.88 5.31
C GLU A 102 -8.32 16.17 3.91
N PHE A 103 -9.65 16.11 3.75
CA PHE A 103 -10.34 16.21 2.44
C PHE A 103 -9.97 17.44 1.62
N GLU A 104 -9.51 18.50 2.26
CA GLU A 104 -9.09 19.72 1.58
C GLU A 104 -7.72 19.60 0.90
N THR A 105 -6.95 18.55 1.17
CA THR A 105 -5.57 18.39 0.69
C THR A 105 -5.44 17.52 -0.56
N PHE A 106 -6.48 16.77 -0.97
CA PHE A 106 -6.40 15.88 -2.12
C PHE A 106 -5.88 16.59 -3.37
N PHE A 107 -4.83 16.02 -3.97
CA PHE A 107 -4.10 16.58 -5.12
C PHE A 107 -3.54 17.99 -4.91
N LYS A 108 -3.56 18.58 -3.72
CA LYS A 108 -2.78 19.75 -3.39
C LYS A 108 -1.32 19.36 -3.16
N ASP A 109 -0.41 20.34 -3.25
CA ASP A 109 1.04 20.07 -3.18
C ASP A 109 1.48 19.55 -1.80
N ASP A 110 0.65 19.74 -0.80
CA ASP A 110 0.86 19.29 0.56
C ASP A 110 0.25 17.90 0.90
N ASP A 111 -0.53 17.31 0.00
CA ASP A 111 -0.98 15.92 0.17
C ASP A 111 0.14 14.93 -0.20
N PRO A 112 0.70 14.20 0.77
CA PRO A 112 1.84 13.34 0.52
C PRO A 112 1.54 12.10 -0.33
N GLU A 113 0.28 11.72 -0.48
CA GLU A 113 -0.13 10.52 -1.23
C GLU A 113 -0.62 10.84 -2.64
N THR A 114 -1.40 11.90 -2.82
CA THR A 114 -2.00 12.19 -4.12
C THR A 114 -1.28 13.27 -4.91
N ALA A 115 -0.58 14.22 -4.28
CA ALA A 115 0.18 15.24 -4.99
C ALA A 115 1.21 14.67 -5.98
N PRO A 116 1.97 13.60 -5.64
CA PRO A 116 2.93 13.00 -6.58
C PRO A 116 2.26 12.31 -7.78
N LEU A 117 0.94 12.19 -7.78
CA LEU A 117 0.17 11.55 -8.85
C LEU A 117 -0.45 12.54 -9.82
N LYS A 118 -0.30 13.84 -9.59
CA LYS A 118 -0.70 14.85 -10.57
C LYS A 118 0.09 14.64 -11.86
N ILE A 119 -0.62 14.39 -12.95
CA ILE A 119 -0.07 14.18 -14.28
C ILE A 119 -0.93 15.00 -15.24
N PHE A 120 -0.29 15.86 -16.04
CA PHE A 120 -0.98 16.80 -16.91
C PHE A 120 -1.04 16.34 -18.35
N ASP A 121 -0.09 15.53 -18.79
CA ASP A 121 0.01 15.05 -20.15
C ASP A 121 0.49 13.60 -20.26
N LYS A 122 0.37 13.00 -21.46
CA LYS A 122 0.76 11.61 -21.74
C LYS A 122 2.26 11.36 -21.60
N LYS A 123 3.10 12.37 -21.89
CA LYS A 123 4.56 12.27 -21.77
C LYS A 123 4.95 12.13 -20.30
N GLU A 124 4.35 12.94 -19.43
CA GLU A 124 4.56 12.86 -18.00
C GLU A 124 4.03 11.55 -17.41
N PHE A 125 2.90 11.02 -17.90
CA PHE A 125 2.38 9.72 -17.53
C PHE A 125 3.42 8.63 -17.77
N TRP A 126 3.96 8.52 -19.01
CA TRP A 126 4.94 7.51 -19.35
C TRP A 126 6.28 7.70 -18.64
N LYS A 127 6.71 8.94 -18.42
CA LYS A 127 7.89 9.27 -17.59
C LYS A 127 7.73 8.72 -16.17
N ASN A 128 6.57 8.89 -15.55
CA ASN A 128 6.31 8.37 -14.21
C ASN A 128 6.27 6.84 -14.18
N ILE A 129 5.65 6.18 -15.18
CA ILE A 129 5.69 4.72 -15.32
C ILE A 129 7.15 4.22 -15.44
N PHE A 130 7.96 4.87 -16.27
CA PHE A 130 9.38 4.53 -16.39
C PHE A 130 10.13 4.70 -15.05
N PHE A 131 9.89 5.79 -14.32
CA PHE A 131 10.52 6.01 -13.01
C PHE A 131 10.02 5.04 -11.92
N ASP A 132 8.79 4.55 -12.03
CA ASP A 132 8.31 3.48 -11.16
C ASP A 132 9.05 2.17 -11.48
N LEU A 133 9.12 1.78 -12.76
CA LEU A 133 9.78 0.55 -13.20
C LEU A 133 11.30 0.52 -12.97
N THR A 134 11.96 1.69 -12.94
CA THR A 134 13.40 1.80 -12.62
C THR A 134 13.68 1.94 -11.13
N GLY A 135 12.64 2.02 -10.27
CA GLY A 135 12.77 2.17 -8.83
C GLY A 135 13.05 3.60 -8.34
N ILE A 136 13.22 4.57 -9.24
CA ILE A 136 13.51 5.96 -8.88
C ILE A 136 12.42 6.54 -7.98
N ASN A 137 11.15 6.34 -8.33
CA ASN A 137 10.03 6.80 -7.50
C ASN A 137 9.90 5.99 -6.21
N GLY A 138 10.22 4.70 -6.21
CA GLY A 138 10.27 3.88 -5.00
C GLY A 138 11.29 4.40 -4.00
N ILE A 139 12.49 4.79 -4.46
CA ILE A 139 13.51 5.41 -3.60
C ILE A 139 13.03 6.77 -3.07
N LYS A 140 12.44 7.62 -3.91
CA LYS A 140 11.87 8.91 -3.47
C LYS A 140 10.78 8.72 -2.41
N PHE A 141 9.91 7.72 -2.62
CA PHE A 141 8.87 7.34 -1.66
C PHE A 141 9.49 6.94 -0.32
N LEU A 142 10.48 6.06 -0.33
CA LEU A 142 11.19 5.62 0.87
C LEU A 142 11.81 6.80 1.62
N ILE A 143 12.57 7.66 0.93
CA ILE A 143 13.16 8.86 1.53
C ILE A 143 12.07 9.76 2.14
N ASN A 144 10.97 9.97 1.42
CA ASN A 144 9.87 10.78 1.91
C ASN A 144 9.25 10.22 3.21
N TYR A 145 9.05 8.90 3.30
CA TYR A 145 8.44 8.28 4.50
C TYR A 145 9.42 8.08 5.65
N THR A 146 10.72 8.13 5.42
CA THR A 146 11.76 8.04 6.48
C THR A 146 12.16 9.41 7.02
N SER A 147 12.10 10.47 6.21
CA SER A 147 12.51 11.85 6.55
C SER A 147 11.43 12.64 7.29
N GLY A 148 10.81 12.22 8.29
CA GLY A 148 9.89 12.89 9.24
C GLY A 148 9.12 14.16 8.80
N ASP A 149 9.78 15.27 8.48
CA ASP A 149 9.20 16.53 7.99
C ASP A 149 9.91 17.02 6.72
N SER A 150 9.12 17.28 5.67
CA SER A 150 9.60 17.71 4.35
C SER A 150 10.26 19.11 4.31
N GLU A 151 10.09 19.94 5.33
CA GLU A 151 10.59 21.31 5.33
C GLU A 151 12.03 21.49 5.89
N LYS A 152 12.52 20.50 6.62
CA LYS A 152 13.91 20.50 7.10
C LYS A 152 14.40 19.06 7.07
N LEU A 153 15.37 18.77 6.22
CA LEU A 153 16.16 17.52 6.18
C LEU A 153 16.87 17.22 7.52
N LYS A 154 16.15 17.32 8.63
CA LYS A 154 16.59 16.83 9.92
C LYS A 154 16.19 15.37 9.99
N PHE A 155 17.08 14.49 9.54
CA PHE A 155 17.00 13.06 9.83
C PHE A 155 16.96 12.87 11.37
N LYS A 156 15.77 12.90 11.94
CA LYS A 156 15.54 12.39 13.27
C LYS A 156 15.36 10.88 13.10
N ILE A 157 16.46 10.13 13.16
CA ILE A 157 16.39 8.67 13.11
C ILE A 157 15.56 8.22 14.30
N ASP A 158 14.36 7.72 14.02
CA ASP A 158 13.52 7.06 15.02
C ASP A 158 14.26 5.78 15.46
N ILE A 159 14.32 5.51 16.76
CA ILE A 159 14.96 4.30 17.30
C ILE A 159 14.39 3.03 16.65
N VAL A 160 13.08 3.00 16.35
CA VAL A 160 12.43 1.86 15.68
C VAL A 160 12.98 1.70 14.26
N PHE A 161 13.18 2.79 13.53
CA PHE A 161 13.79 2.75 12.19
C PHE A 161 15.24 2.26 12.25
N PHE A 162 16.00 2.71 13.24
CA PHE A 162 17.37 2.20 13.46
C PHE A 162 17.39 0.69 13.72
N ILE A 163 16.46 0.19 14.55
CA ILE A 163 16.30 -1.26 14.77
C ILE A 163 15.95 -1.97 13.46
N PHE A 164 15.10 -1.38 12.60
CA PHE A 164 14.82 -1.96 11.27
C PHE A 164 16.07 -2.11 10.45
N LEU A 165 16.94 -1.10 10.40
CA LEU A 165 18.21 -1.17 9.67
C LEU A 165 19.10 -2.29 10.20
N LEU A 166 19.22 -2.46 11.51
CA LEU A 166 20.02 -3.52 12.12
C LEU A 166 19.45 -4.91 11.79
N ILE A 167 18.14 -5.10 11.90
CA ILE A 167 17.50 -6.37 11.54
C ILE A 167 17.69 -6.68 10.05
N GLN A 168 17.45 -5.72 9.18
CA GLN A 168 17.59 -5.90 7.74
C GLN A 168 19.03 -6.15 7.32
N LEU A 169 20.00 -5.48 7.96
CA LEU A 169 21.41 -5.75 7.76
C LEU A 169 21.77 -7.19 8.18
N SER A 170 21.26 -7.64 9.33
CA SER A 170 21.47 -9.01 9.79
C SER A 170 20.87 -10.05 8.83
N ILE A 171 19.65 -9.79 8.31
CA ILE A 171 19.00 -10.65 7.29
C ILE A 171 19.84 -10.66 6.01
N PHE A 172 20.33 -9.51 5.56
CA PHE A 172 21.14 -9.40 4.35
C PHE A 172 22.47 -10.16 4.50
N ILE A 173 23.20 -9.98 5.62
CA ILE A 173 24.44 -10.72 5.91
C ILE A 173 24.14 -12.23 5.95
N SER A 174 23.09 -12.66 6.64
CA SER A 174 22.66 -14.06 6.65
C SER A 174 22.36 -14.56 5.25
N SER A 175 21.73 -13.75 4.40
CA SER A 175 21.42 -14.12 3.03
C SER A 175 22.68 -14.34 2.17
N ILE A 176 23.76 -13.62 2.44
CA ILE A 176 25.07 -13.84 1.80
C ILE A 176 25.71 -15.14 2.29
N ILE A 177 25.72 -15.36 3.61
CA ILE A 177 26.32 -16.56 4.23
C ILE A 177 25.64 -17.85 3.73
N TYR A 178 24.33 -17.82 3.56
CA TYR A 178 23.52 -18.96 3.09
C TYR A 178 23.23 -18.95 1.59
N GLU A 179 23.88 -18.09 0.82
CA GLU A 179 23.85 -18.01 -0.65
C GLU A 179 22.47 -17.70 -1.28
N PHE A 180 21.55 -17.10 -0.53
CA PHE A 180 20.24 -16.69 -1.06
C PHE A 180 20.05 -15.15 -1.23
N TYR A 181 21.15 -14.39 -1.22
CA TYR A 181 21.14 -12.91 -1.32
C TYR A 181 20.46 -12.39 -2.60
N VAL A 182 20.48 -13.15 -3.69
CA VAL A 182 19.81 -12.78 -4.94
C VAL A 182 18.31 -12.60 -4.72
N PHE A 183 17.67 -13.49 -3.97
CA PHE A 183 16.24 -13.39 -3.65
C PHE A 183 15.94 -12.22 -2.71
N TYR A 184 16.84 -11.93 -1.77
CA TYR A 184 16.74 -10.73 -0.93
C TYR A 184 16.75 -9.46 -1.78
N LEU A 185 17.70 -9.34 -2.71
CA LEU A 185 17.79 -8.20 -3.62
C LEU A 185 16.57 -8.10 -4.54
N ILE A 186 16.10 -9.21 -5.11
CA ILE A 186 14.88 -9.24 -5.95
C ILE A 186 13.66 -8.77 -5.14
N TYR A 187 13.53 -9.17 -3.87
CA TYR A 187 12.41 -8.72 -3.02
C TYR A 187 12.38 -7.20 -2.91
N TYR A 188 13.49 -6.56 -2.58
CA TYR A 188 13.56 -5.11 -2.40
C TYR A 188 13.56 -4.34 -3.73
N PHE A 189 14.12 -4.91 -4.78
CA PHE A 189 13.96 -4.36 -6.13
C PHE A 189 12.48 -4.35 -6.54
N GLY A 190 11.75 -5.45 -6.31
CA GLY A 190 10.32 -5.53 -6.57
C GLY A 190 9.50 -4.52 -5.76
N LEU A 191 9.90 -4.26 -4.51
CA LEU A 191 9.28 -3.23 -3.66
C LEU A 191 9.43 -1.83 -4.27
N GLY A 192 10.61 -1.49 -4.77
CA GLY A 192 10.89 -0.19 -5.38
C GLY A 192 10.27 0.00 -6.77
N THR A 193 9.93 -1.09 -7.45
CA THR A 193 9.47 -1.10 -8.86
C THR A 193 8.02 -1.53 -8.98
N PHE A 194 7.76 -2.83 -9.07
CA PHE A 194 6.41 -3.39 -9.36
C PHE A 194 5.37 -3.02 -8.32
N TYR A 195 5.73 -3.10 -7.03
CA TYR A 195 4.83 -2.69 -5.97
C TYR A 195 4.53 -1.18 -6.05
N HIS A 196 5.55 -0.35 -6.31
CA HIS A 196 5.36 1.10 -6.40
C HIS A 196 4.48 1.50 -7.60
N LEU A 197 4.69 0.86 -8.75
CA LEU A 197 3.81 1.01 -9.92
C LEU A 197 2.35 0.61 -9.60
N GLN A 198 2.15 -0.51 -8.91
CA GLN A 198 0.83 -0.95 -8.47
C GLN A 198 0.19 0.06 -7.50
N LEU A 199 0.99 0.59 -6.57
CA LEU A 199 0.53 1.61 -5.61
C LEU A 199 0.02 2.86 -6.35
N ARG A 200 0.75 3.34 -7.37
CA ARG A 200 0.31 4.44 -8.25
C ARG A 200 -1.05 4.16 -8.87
N PHE A 201 -1.20 3.03 -9.54
CA PHE A 201 -2.48 2.68 -10.17
C PHE A 201 -3.61 2.51 -9.15
N ARG A 202 -3.32 1.96 -7.97
CA ARG A 202 -4.31 1.85 -6.89
C ARG A 202 -4.82 3.22 -6.48
N ILE A 203 -3.93 4.15 -6.15
CA ILE A 203 -4.28 5.49 -5.67
C ILE A 203 -4.99 6.28 -6.77
N LEU A 204 -4.50 6.23 -8.03
CA LEU A 204 -5.18 6.85 -9.16
C LEU A 204 -6.63 6.36 -9.29
N CYS A 205 -6.85 5.06 -9.23
CA CYS A 205 -8.19 4.49 -9.34
C CYS A 205 -9.10 4.88 -8.17
N GLN A 206 -8.56 5.07 -6.98
CA GLN A 206 -9.32 5.41 -5.79
C GLN A 206 -9.66 6.90 -5.71
N HIS A 207 -8.80 7.79 -6.20
CA HIS A 207 -8.91 9.23 -5.97
C HIS A 207 -9.14 10.08 -7.23
N VAL A 208 -8.78 9.59 -8.44
CA VAL A 208 -8.98 10.38 -9.65
C VAL A 208 -10.40 10.25 -10.19
N PHE A 209 -11.03 11.37 -10.46
CA PHE A 209 -12.36 11.47 -11.08
C PHE A 209 -12.30 12.33 -12.33
N LEU A 210 -13.14 12.02 -13.31
CA LEU A 210 -13.37 12.85 -14.48
C LEU A 210 -14.60 13.71 -14.30
N ASN A 211 -14.56 14.93 -14.80
CA ASN A 211 -15.73 15.82 -14.86
C ASN A 211 -16.63 15.45 -16.06
N LYS A 212 -17.75 16.17 -16.24
CA LYS A 212 -18.70 15.96 -17.35
C LYS A 212 -18.05 16.07 -18.73
N ASN A 213 -16.96 16.83 -18.85
CA ASN A 213 -16.20 17.02 -20.10
C ASN A 213 -15.05 16.01 -20.24
N GLN A 214 -15.04 14.92 -19.47
CA GLN A 214 -13.99 13.88 -19.45
C GLN A 214 -12.60 14.43 -19.10
N LYS A 215 -12.50 15.58 -18.44
CA LYS A 215 -11.24 16.12 -17.91
C LYS A 215 -11.08 15.75 -16.45
N ILE A 216 -9.82 15.62 -16.01
CA ILE A 216 -9.50 15.28 -14.62
C ILE A 216 -10.03 16.36 -13.68
N ASN A 217 -10.77 15.93 -12.66
CA ASN A 217 -11.31 16.81 -11.63
C ASN A 217 -10.47 16.68 -10.34
N TYR A 218 -9.44 17.47 -10.22
CA TYR A 218 -8.59 17.54 -9.02
C TYR A 218 -9.27 18.22 -7.81
N ASN A 219 -10.44 18.83 -7.99
CA ASN A 219 -11.17 19.47 -6.90
C ASN A 219 -12.15 18.53 -6.20
N LYS A 220 -12.25 17.27 -6.65
CA LYS A 220 -13.14 16.30 -6.03
C LYS A 220 -12.49 15.70 -4.79
N THR A 221 -13.11 15.90 -3.65
CA THR A 221 -12.63 15.48 -2.32
C THR A 221 -13.16 14.11 -1.88
N THR A 222 -13.61 13.27 -2.80
CA THR A 222 -14.16 11.94 -2.50
C THR A 222 -13.25 10.85 -3.04
N SER A 223 -13.26 9.70 -2.41
CA SER A 223 -12.60 8.48 -2.88
C SER A 223 -13.60 7.50 -3.51
N ARG A 224 -13.11 6.42 -4.06
CA ARG A 224 -13.92 5.41 -4.77
C ARG A 224 -13.75 4.03 -4.16
N THR A 225 -14.85 3.31 -3.97
CA THR A 225 -14.85 1.87 -3.72
C THR A 225 -14.69 1.10 -5.02
N ILE A 226 -13.78 0.13 -5.07
CA ILE A 226 -13.57 -0.75 -6.22
C ILE A 226 -13.69 -2.20 -5.77
N LYS A 227 -14.80 -2.83 -6.15
CA LYS A 227 -15.07 -4.25 -5.85
C LYS A 227 -14.69 -5.10 -7.05
N GLY A 228 -13.42 -5.42 -7.15
CA GLY A 228 -12.88 -6.27 -8.22
C GLY A 228 -13.13 -7.76 -8.01
N GLY A 229 -12.87 -8.57 -9.05
CA GLY A 229 -12.80 -10.02 -8.98
C GLY A 229 -11.56 -10.54 -8.24
N ILE A 230 -11.33 -11.87 -8.27
CA ILE A 230 -10.23 -12.52 -7.54
C ILE A 230 -8.85 -11.97 -7.97
N LEU A 231 -8.59 -11.81 -9.26
CA LEU A 231 -7.32 -11.28 -9.75
C LEU A 231 -7.10 -9.82 -9.31
N GLU A 232 -8.15 -9.01 -9.35
CA GLU A 232 -8.09 -7.64 -8.85
C GLU A 232 -7.76 -7.59 -7.34
N LYS A 233 -8.35 -8.48 -6.55
CA LYS A 233 -8.07 -8.57 -5.11
C LYS A 233 -6.66 -9.06 -4.84
N LEU A 234 -6.14 -9.95 -5.68
CA LEU A 234 -4.79 -10.49 -5.53
C LEU A 234 -3.72 -9.46 -5.90
N PHE A 235 -3.90 -8.75 -7.02
CA PHE A 235 -2.86 -7.90 -7.59
C PHE A 235 -2.99 -6.40 -7.26
N PHE A 236 -4.17 -5.91 -6.91
CA PHE A 236 -4.38 -4.48 -6.68
C PHE A 236 -4.89 -4.16 -5.29
N THR A 237 -6.13 -4.52 -4.97
CA THR A 237 -6.78 -4.10 -3.72
C THR A 237 -7.62 -5.23 -3.19
N SER A 238 -7.27 -5.78 -2.03
CA SER A 238 -8.11 -6.77 -1.34
C SER A 238 -9.29 -6.09 -0.64
N ASP A 239 -10.14 -6.89 0.00
CA ASP A 239 -11.26 -6.37 0.80
C ASP A 239 -10.79 -5.48 1.98
N ILE A 240 -9.48 -5.47 2.30
CA ILE A 240 -8.91 -4.63 3.37
C ILE A 240 -9.01 -3.13 3.00
N THR A 241 -8.71 -2.77 1.75
CA THR A 241 -8.70 -1.37 1.30
C THR A 241 -9.66 -1.09 0.13
N ALA A 242 -10.52 -2.06 -0.24
CA ALA A 242 -11.45 -1.91 -1.36
C ALA A 242 -12.55 -0.86 -1.11
N PHE A 243 -13.01 -0.74 0.14
CA PHE A 243 -14.13 0.13 0.53
C PHE A 243 -13.63 1.52 0.92
N HIS A 244 -12.87 2.14 0.03
CA HIS A 244 -12.05 3.29 0.32
C HIS A 244 -12.85 4.59 0.53
N ASP A 245 -13.99 4.75 -0.14
CA ASP A 245 -14.93 5.84 0.10
C ASP A 245 -15.51 5.81 1.51
N ILE A 246 -15.94 4.64 1.98
CA ILE A 246 -16.45 4.46 3.34
C ILE A 246 -15.33 4.66 4.37
N HIS A 247 -14.11 4.22 4.04
CA HIS A 247 -12.97 4.41 4.90
C HIS A 247 -12.61 5.91 5.07
N HIS A 248 -12.65 6.70 4.00
CA HIS A 248 -12.42 8.14 4.10
C HIS A 248 -13.52 8.87 4.88
N ASP A 249 -14.79 8.46 4.72
CA ASP A 249 -15.90 9.02 5.51
C ASP A 249 -15.83 8.60 7.00
N HIS A 250 -15.26 7.43 7.27
CA HIS A 250 -15.21 6.82 8.59
C HIS A 250 -13.85 6.15 8.90
N PRO A 251 -12.74 6.92 8.97
CA PRO A 251 -11.39 6.36 9.14
C PRO A 251 -11.17 5.64 10.47
N GLN A 252 -12.09 5.80 11.42
CA GLN A 252 -12.07 5.07 12.71
C GLN A 252 -12.63 3.64 12.61
N TYR A 253 -13.20 3.23 11.47
CA TYR A 253 -13.79 1.90 11.31
C TYR A 253 -12.80 0.93 10.66
N PRO A 254 -12.59 -0.27 11.25
CA PRO A 254 -11.80 -1.32 10.60
C PRO A 254 -12.46 -1.81 9.31
N PHE A 255 -11.67 -2.35 8.39
CA PHE A 255 -12.13 -2.75 7.06
C PHE A 255 -13.36 -3.67 7.06
N ARG A 256 -13.48 -4.57 8.06
CA ARG A 256 -14.67 -5.45 8.17
C ARG A 256 -15.95 -4.67 8.39
N LYS A 257 -15.87 -3.58 9.16
CA LYS A 257 -17.02 -2.69 9.39
C LYS A 257 -17.33 -1.86 8.14
N CYS A 258 -16.32 -1.36 7.43
CA CYS A 258 -16.50 -0.68 6.14
C CYS A 258 -17.18 -1.61 5.12
N ARG A 259 -16.74 -2.88 5.03
CA ARG A 259 -17.37 -3.90 4.20
C ARG A 259 -18.83 -4.15 4.57
N LYS A 260 -19.13 -4.25 5.86
CA LYS A 260 -20.51 -4.45 6.35
C LYS A 260 -21.41 -3.29 5.94
N ILE A 261 -20.96 -2.04 6.17
CA ILE A 261 -21.69 -0.82 5.78
C ILE A 261 -21.97 -0.81 4.27
N PHE A 262 -20.96 -1.16 3.44
CA PHE A 262 -21.13 -1.25 2.00
C PHE A 262 -22.20 -2.25 1.58
N LEU A 263 -22.23 -3.43 2.20
CA LEU A 263 -23.22 -4.47 1.89
C LEU A 263 -24.64 -4.09 2.33
N GLU A 264 -24.79 -3.34 3.43
CA GLU A 264 -26.07 -2.90 3.96
C GLU A 264 -26.65 -1.70 3.18
N LYS A 265 -25.82 -0.73 2.83
CA LYS A 265 -26.30 0.53 2.21
C LYS A 265 -26.59 0.45 0.72
N LYS A 266 -26.16 -0.61 0.00
CA LYS A 266 -26.21 -0.73 -1.46
C LYS A 266 -25.93 0.63 -2.12
N PRO A 267 -24.69 0.94 -2.51
CA PRO A 267 -24.34 2.27 -2.98
C PRO A 267 -25.32 2.71 -4.07
N SER A 268 -25.93 3.87 -3.91
CA SER A 268 -26.75 4.49 -4.94
C SER A 268 -25.84 4.76 -6.14
N ASN A 269 -26.26 4.38 -7.35
CA ASN A 269 -25.50 4.58 -8.60
C ASN A 269 -25.20 6.07 -8.91
N GLU A 270 -25.70 7.00 -8.09
CA GLU A 270 -25.73 8.43 -8.39
C GLU A 270 -24.38 9.15 -8.26
N LYS A 271 -23.34 8.57 -7.64
CA LYS A 271 -22.12 9.33 -7.32
C LYS A 271 -20.82 8.87 -8.00
N ASN A 272 -20.84 7.91 -8.93
CA ASN A 272 -19.58 7.35 -9.51
C ASN A 272 -18.54 6.87 -8.46
N ILE A 273 -19.01 6.59 -7.24
CA ILE A 273 -18.18 6.15 -6.11
C ILE A 273 -17.83 4.66 -6.24
N PHE A 274 -18.60 3.93 -7.04
CA PHE A 274 -18.44 2.50 -7.26
C PHE A 274 -17.94 2.22 -8.67
N SER A 275 -16.92 1.37 -8.81
CA SER A 275 -16.47 0.85 -10.10
C SER A 275 -16.24 -0.66 -10.01
N LYS A 276 -16.51 -1.36 -11.13
CA LYS A 276 -16.30 -2.79 -11.24
C LYS A 276 -14.85 -3.14 -11.64
N THR A 277 -14.20 -2.30 -12.46
CA THR A 277 -12.85 -2.59 -12.99
C THR A 277 -11.94 -1.37 -12.89
N ARG A 278 -10.65 -1.61 -12.73
CA ARG A 278 -9.61 -0.56 -12.74
C ARG A 278 -9.18 -0.20 -14.15
N SER A 279 -9.19 -1.18 -15.05
CA SER A 279 -8.78 -0.98 -16.44
C SER A 279 -9.54 0.16 -17.10
N ASP A 280 -10.86 0.23 -16.91
CA ASP A 280 -11.68 1.30 -17.48
C ASP A 280 -11.34 2.67 -16.88
N ILE A 281 -11.06 2.71 -15.57
CA ILE A 281 -10.67 3.97 -14.91
C ILE A 281 -9.33 4.45 -15.46
N ILE A 282 -8.32 3.57 -15.51
CA ILE A 282 -6.96 3.90 -16.01
C ILE A 282 -7.02 4.32 -17.48
N LEU A 283 -7.77 3.59 -18.30
CA LEU A 283 -7.90 3.90 -19.72
C LEU A 283 -8.56 5.27 -19.95
N ASN A 284 -9.65 5.54 -19.21
CA ASN A 284 -10.35 6.83 -19.30
C ASN A 284 -9.48 7.98 -18.77
N TYR A 285 -8.74 7.73 -17.67
CA TYR A 285 -7.76 8.67 -17.15
C TYR A 285 -6.69 8.99 -18.22
N TYR A 286 -6.07 7.98 -18.82
CA TYR A 286 -5.04 8.16 -19.85
C TYR A 286 -5.59 8.91 -21.08
N LYS A 287 -6.82 8.61 -21.52
CA LYS A 287 -7.48 9.32 -22.62
C LYS A 287 -7.77 10.78 -22.31
N SER A 288 -7.94 11.13 -21.03
CA SER A 288 -8.23 12.49 -20.57
C SER A 288 -6.99 13.38 -20.45
N LEU A 289 -5.77 12.80 -20.56
CA LEU A 289 -4.51 13.54 -20.57
C LEU A 289 -4.29 14.23 -21.92
N ALA A 290 -3.75 15.42 -21.87
CA ALA A 290 -3.41 16.22 -23.05
C ALA A 290 -2.33 15.58 -23.94
#